data_ad24bbfb195ab8519244cda98e67cad4
#
_entry.id   ad24bbfb195ab8519244cda98e67cad4
#
_cell.length_a   1.000
_cell.length_b   1.000
_cell.length_c   1.000
_cell.angle_alpha   90.00
_cell.angle_beta   90.00
_cell.angle_gamma   90.00
#
_symmetry.space_group_name_H-M   'P 1'
#
loop_
_entity.id
_entity.type
_entity.pdbx_description
1 polymer ?
#
loop_
_entity_poly.entity_id
_entity_poly.type
_entity_poly.pdbx_seq_one_letter_code
_entity_poly.pdbx_strand_id
1 'polypeptide(L)'
;MPLRTLAALTAAATIAFGAAAGAQDRSDWPNSMTIGTASQGGTYFVYGNGFASYIAETLGVAATGEVTGGPVQNVTLVETGDHLMGLVTMGPAYDAWNGKSELAPGLEHKSIRALFPMYQTPFQVIALKSSGINSVSDLAGKRVSVGPAGGTPGTYWPLFMQALDVEATVSNAGASDAAGQLQDGLIDAFAFAAGMPISAFAELAASQDVVMFGLSEEELPKVLAAYPAMAPLTIPAGTYAGHDYDQPTVALWNFAIAHQDMPESLAYEITKLAMGNSDRMIQIHAAAKETLSENWDKNTFMPFHPGAVRYFEEIGITIPDTLR
;
A
#
# COMPACT_ATOMS: atom_id res chain seq x y z
N MET A 1 16.39 0.98 -89.49
CA MET A 1 17.01 1.77 -88.42
C MET A 1 16.08 1.69 -87.20
N PRO A 2 16.42 0.98 -86.10
CA PRO A 2 15.56 0.94 -84.95
C PRO A 2 16.05 1.89 -83.85
N LEU A 3 15.12 2.65 -83.28
CA LEU A 3 15.29 3.48 -82.10
C LEU A 3 15.55 2.60 -80.85
N ARG A 4 16.59 2.89 -80.13
CA ARG A 4 16.87 2.34 -78.81
C ARG A 4 16.27 3.24 -77.73
N THR A 5 15.27 2.75 -77.03
CA THR A 5 14.72 3.35 -75.83
C THR A 5 15.57 2.95 -74.59
N LEU A 6 16.22 3.93 -73.96
CA LEU A 6 16.86 3.78 -72.66
C LEU A 6 15.80 3.82 -71.59
N ALA A 7 15.63 2.74 -70.81
CA ALA A 7 14.86 2.71 -69.61
C ALA A 7 15.80 3.06 -68.42
N ALA A 8 15.55 4.20 -67.76
CA ALA A 8 16.24 4.60 -66.53
C ALA A 8 15.55 3.86 -65.33
N LEU A 9 16.26 2.98 -64.66
CA LEU A 9 15.87 2.41 -63.40
C LEU A 9 16.20 3.44 -62.27
N THR A 10 15.18 4.03 -61.72
CA THR A 10 15.27 4.79 -60.46
C THR A 10 15.14 3.81 -59.28
N ALA A 11 16.24 3.53 -58.62
CA ALA A 11 16.25 2.74 -57.36
C ALA A 11 15.84 3.68 -56.21
N ALA A 12 14.60 3.54 -55.72
CA ALA A 12 14.16 4.20 -54.46
C ALA A 12 14.74 3.46 -53.29
N ALA A 13 15.75 4.03 -52.66
CA ALA A 13 16.27 3.52 -51.36
C ALA A 13 15.30 3.95 -50.24
N THR A 14 14.43 3.05 -49.84
CA THR A 14 13.64 3.20 -48.61
C THR A 14 14.56 3.05 -47.41
N ILE A 15 14.93 4.17 -46.80
CA ILE A 15 15.60 4.19 -45.50
C ILE A 15 14.53 3.83 -44.46
N ALA A 16 14.49 2.58 -44.04
CA ALA A 16 13.74 2.14 -42.88
C ALA A 16 14.46 2.71 -41.63
N PHE A 17 13.95 3.83 -41.10
CA PHE A 17 14.25 4.22 -39.73
C PHE A 17 13.57 3.20 -38.80
N GLY A 18 14.25 2.09 -38.56
CA GLY A 18 13.95 1.21 -37.43
C GLY A 18 14.26 2.04 -36.17
N ALA A 19 13.22 2.47 -35.47
CA ALA A 19 13.37 2.89 -34.09
C ALA A 19 13.91 1.67 -33.33
N ALA A 20 15.22 1.60 -33.13
CA ALA A 20 15.79 0.74 -32.12
C ALA A 20 15.21 1.25 -30.80
N ALA A 21 14.18 0.58 -30.30
CA ALA A 21 13.86 0.65 -28.87
C ALA A 21 15.15 0.25 -28.17
N GLY A 22 15.92 1.23 -27.69
CA GLY A 22 17.18 0.98 -27.01
C GLY A 22 16.89 0.01 -25.87
N ALA A 23 17.53 -1.17 -25.91
CA ALA A 23 17.46 -2.08 -24.79
C ALA A 23 17.92 -1.26 -23.57
N GLN A 24 17.02 -1.12 -22.60
CA GLN A 24 17.30 -0.37 -21.38
C GLN A 24 18.51 -1.01 -20.70
N ASP A 25 19.52 -0.21 -20.35
CA ASP A 25 20.68 -0.70 -19.66
C ASP A 25 20.25 -1.23 -18.28
N ARG A 26 20.50 -2.50 -18.02
CA ARG A 26 20.19 -3.23 -16.78
C ARG A 26 21.44 -3.68 -16.05
N SER A 27 22.61 -3.17 -16.45
CA SER A 27 23.89 -3.60 -15.89
C SER A 27 24.06 -3.26 -14.41
N ASP A 28 23.31 -2.27 -13.91
CA ASP A 28 23.28 -1.82 -12.52
C ASP A 28 22.12 -2.44 -11.69
N TRP A 29 21.28 -3.28 -12.32
CA TRP A 29 20.17 -3.91 -11.61
C TRP A 29 20.67 -4.97 -10.63
N PRO A 30 20.07 -5.05 -9.41
CA PRO A 30 20.40 -6.13 -8.49
C PRO A 30 19.86 -7.46 -9.01
N ASN A 31 20.54 -8.56 -8.70
CA ASN A 31 20.05 -9.90 -9.02
C ASN A 31 18.79 -10.26 -8.20
N SER A 32 18.67 -9.69 -6.99
CA SER A 32 17.53 -9.92 -6.08
C SER A 32 17.20 -8.66 -5.31
N MET A 33 15.95 -8.57 -4.85
CA MET A 33 15.48 -7.48 -4.00
C MET A 33 14.42 -7.98 -3.00
N THR A 34 14.36 -7.32 -1.85
CA THR A 34 13.34 -7.55 -0.83
C THR A 34 12.36 -6.39 -0.80
N ILE A 35 11.07 -6.72 -0.66
CA ILE A 35 9.97 -5.77 -0.47
C ILE A 35 9.46 -5.94 0.96
N GLY A 36 9.59 -4.91 1.78
CA GLY A 36 8.98 -4.88 3.12
C GLY A 36 7.45 -4.88 3.02
N THR A 37 6.80 -5.89 3.59
CA THR A 37 5.34 -6.07 3.56
C THR A 37 4.73 -5.80 4.95
N ALA A 38 4.03 -6.75 5.53
CA ALA A 38 3.54 -6.74 6.90
C ALA A 38 3.14 -8.17 7.33
N SER A 39 2.39 -8.29 8.44
CA SER A 39 1.92 -9.57 8.96
C SER A 39 1.04 -10.32 7.96
N GLN A 40 1.10 -11.65 8.01
CA GLN A 40 0.17 -12.54 7.30
C GLN A 40 -1.27 -12.20 7.70
N GLY A 41 -2.21 -12.42 6.77
CA GLY A 41 -3.62 -12.07 6.94
C GLY A 41 -3.95 -10.60 6.63
N GLY A 42 -2.94 -9.71 6.54
CA GLY A 42 -3.09 -8.32 6.12
C GLY A 42 -2.86 -8.12 4.62
N THR A 43 -3.35 -7.01 4.08
CA THR A 43 -3.32 -6.71 2.64
C THR A 43 -1.90 -6.51 2.11
N TYR A 44 -0.99 -5.88 2.86
CA TYR A 44 0.40 -5.73 2.42
C TYR A 44 1.10 -7.06 2.15
N PHE A 45 0.79 -8.09 2.94
CA PHE A 45 1.35 -9.42 2.72
C PHE A 45 0.96 -9.99 1.36
N VAL A 46 -0.33 -9.97 1.03
CA VAL A 46 -0.83 -10.52 -0.24
C VAL A 46 -0.38 -9.65 -1.42
N TYR A 47 -0.59 -8.34 -1.31
CA TYR A 47 -0.23 -7.38 -2.36
C TYR A 47 1.28 -7.38 -2.64
N GLY A 48 2.11 -7.32 -1.60
CA GLY A 48 3.56 -7.25 -1.74
C GLY A 48 4.18 -8.52 -2.30
N ASN A 49 3.74 -9.71 -1.83
CA ASN A 49 4.22 -10.98 -2.37
C ASN A 49 3.76 -11.21 -3.82
N GLY A 50 2.50 -10.88 -4.13
CA GLY A 50 1.99 -10.96 -5.50
C GLY A 50 2.71 -9.99 -6.44
N PHE A 51 3.00 -8.78 -5.98
CA PHE A 51 3.76 -7.82 -6.77
C PHE A 51 5.24 -8.21 -6.92
N ALA A 52 5.86 -8.77 -5.86
CA ALA A 52 7.22 -9.33 -5.96
C ALA A 52 7.30 -10.44 -7.02
N SER A 53 6.32 -11.35 -7.05
CA SER A 53 6.22 -12.38 -8.08
C SER A 53 6.08 -11.76 -9.48
N TYR A 54 5.28 -10.71 -9.61
CA TYR A 54 5.08 -10.02 -10.89
C TYR A 54 6.37 -9.33 -11.38
N ILE A 55 7.13 -8.71 -10.48
CA ILE A 55 8.47 -8.16 -10.78
C ILE A 55 9.40 -9.28 -11.27
N ALA A 56 9.48 -10.39 -10.54
CA ALA A 56 10.36 -11.50 -10.88
C ALA A 56 10.02 -12.11 -12.24
N GLU A 57 8.74 -12.35 -12.52
CA GLU A 57 8.25 -12.90 -13.79
C GLU A 57 8.55 -11.99 -14.99
N THR A 58 8.44 -10.66 -14.81
CA THR A 58 8.48 -9.72 -15.93
C THR A 58 9.85 -9.07 -16.11
N LEU A 59 10.52 -8.72 -15.02
CA LEU A 59 11.79 -8.00 -15.06
C LEU A 59 13.02 -8.91 -14.88
N GLY A 60 12.83 -10.13 -14.37
CA GLY A 60 13.93 -11.07 -14.13
C GLY A 60 14.75 -10.77 -12.88
N VAL A 61 14.32 -9.83 -12.04
CA VAL A 61 14.91 -9.57 -10.71
C VAL A 61 14.23 -10.50 -9.71
N ALA A 62 14.99 -11.29 -8.96
CA ALA A 62 14.46 -12.19 -7.96
C ALA A 62 13.88 -11.41 -6.77
N ALA A 63 12.65 -10.91 -6.91
CA ALA A 63 11.96 -10.13 -5.87
C ALA A 63 11.19 -11.05 -4.91
N THR A 64 11.24 -10.74 -3.61
CA THR A 64 10.53 -11.47 -2.55
C THR A 64 9.89 -10.48 -1.57
N GLY A 65 8.68 -10.81 -1.06
CA GLY A 65 8.07 -10.06 0.03
C GLY A 65 8.54 -10.60 1.37
N GLU A 66 8.95 -9.71 2.27
CA GLU A 66 9.33 -10.06 3.64
C GLU A 66 8.24 -9.64 4.62
N VAL A 67 7.91 -10.54 5.56
CA VAL A 67 7.02 -10.24 6.69
C VAL A 67 7.74 -9.30 7.65
N THR A 68 7.15 -8.14 7.88
CA THR A 68 7.68 -7.12 8.81
C THR A 68 6.63 -6.74 9.84
N GLY A 69 6.99 -5.86 10.77
CA GLY A 69 6.03 -5.23 11.70
C GLY A 69 5.07 -4.25 11.01
N GLY A 70 5.28 -3.93 9.73
CA GLY A 70 4.42 -3.03 8.95
C GLY A 70 5.10 -1.71 8.56
N PRO A 71 4.32 -0.68 8.18
CA PRO A 71 4.84 0.52 7.53
C PRO A 71 5.89 1.31 8.34
N VAL A 72 5.79 1.35 9.66
CA VAL A 72 6.79 2.03 10.50
C VAL A 72 8.16 1.35 10.39
N GLN A 73 8.19 0.01 10.35
CA GLN A 73 9.43 -0.73 10.15
C GLN A 73 9.91 -0.65 8.70
N ASN A 74 9.00 -0.74 7.72
CA ASN A 74 9.33 -0.69 6.30
C ASN A 74 10.04 0.61 5.91
N VAL A 75 9.57 1.74 6.44
CA VAL A 75 10.21 3.05 6.20
C VAL A 75 11.68 3.02 6.65
N THR A 76 11.94 2.46 7.84
CA THR A 76 13.28 2.39 8.42
C THR A 76 14.17 1.41 7.63
N LEU A 77 13.67 0.22 7.25
CA LEU A 77 14.40 -0.75 6.45
C LEU A 77 14.79 -0.21 5.06
N VAL A 78 13.90 0.61 4.46
CA VAL A 78 14.23 1.27 3.20
C VAL A 78 15.22 2.42 3.43
N GLU A 79 15.08 3.24 4.48
CA GLU A 79 16.01 4.33 4.80
C GLU A 79 17.45 3.84 5.00
N THR A 80 17.62 2.68 5.67
CA THR A 80 18.92 2.09 5.94
C THR A 80 19.50 1.29 4.76
N GLY A 81 18.73 1.07 3.69
CA GLY A 81 19.12 0.25 2.54
C GLY A 81 19.06 -1.26 2.79
N ASP A 82 18.51 -1.71 3.94
CA ASP A 82 18.29 -3.14 4.21
C ASP A 82 17.24 -3.73 3.26
N HIS A 83 16.23 -2.92 2.91
CA HIS A 83 15.28 -3.21 1.84
C HIS A 83 15.40 -2.18 0.72
N LEU A 84 15.40 -2.64 -0.51
CA LEU A 84 15.40 -1.74 -1.67
C LEU A 84 14.02 -1.12 -1.91
N MET A 85 12.95 -1.77 -1.43
CA MET A 85 11.55 -1.36 -1.59
C MET A 85 10.72 -1.71 -0.35
N GLY A 86 9.69 -0.93 -0.08
CA GLY A 86 8.74 -1.19 1.00
C GLY A 86 7.35 -0.64 0.71
N LEU A 87 6.36 -1.14 1.44
CA LEU A 87 4.97 -0.67 1.37
C LEU A 87 4.69 0.16 2.62
N VAL A 88 4.19 1.38 2.45
CA VAL A 88 3.98 2.31 3.56
C VAL A 88 2.62 2.99 3.51
N THR A 89 2.07 3.30 4.68
CA THR A 89 0.95 4.21 4.84
C THR A 89 1.49 5.62 5.05
N MET A 90 0.89 6.62 4.45
CA MET A 90 1.42 7.98 4.39
C MET A 90 1.53 8.67 5.74
N GLY A 91 0.73 8.30 6.75
CA GLY A 91 0.88 8.80 8.12
C GLY A 91 2.22 8.39 8.75
N PRO A 92 2.51 7.09 8.94
CA PRO A 92 3.81 6.61 9.41
C PRO A 92 4.99 7.09 8.56
N ALA A 93 4.83 7.18 7.23
CA ALA A 93 5.87 7.72 6.35
C ALA A 93 6.15 9.22 6.62
N TYR A 94 5.11 10.02 6.89
CA TYR A 94 5.24 11.42 7.24
C TYR A 94 5.94 11.61 8.59
N ASP A 95 5.60 10.79 9.58
CA ASP A 95 6.24 10.83 10.88
C ASP A 95 7.73 10.47 10.77
N ALA A 96 8.07 9.43 10.02
CA ALA A 96 9.45 9.05 9.76
C ALA A 96 10.22 10.13 9.00
N TRP A 97 9.61 10.73 7.98
CA TRP A 97 10.20 11.85 7.22
C TRP A 97 10.58 13.04 8.10
N ASN A 98 9.80 13.27 9.16
CA ASN A 98 10.01 14.36 10.12
C ASN A 98 10.74 13.95 11.42
N GLY A 99 11.38 12.77 11.45
CA GLY A 99 12.13 12.29 12.61
C GLY A 99 11.25 11.92 13.83
N LYS A 100 9.97 11.63 13.59
CA LYS A 100 8.98 11.30 14.63
C LYS A 100 8.63 9.81 14.66
N SER A 101 9.32 8.96 13.88
CA SER A 101 9.11 7.51 13.92
C SER A 101 9.37 6.96 15.31
N GLU A 102 8.44 6.15 15.82
CA GLU A 102 8.61 5.50 17.14
C GLU A 102 9.78 4.50 17.15
N LEU A 103 10.09 3.85 16.02
CA LEU A 103 11.21 2.91 15.91
C LEU A 103 12.58 3.59 15.81
N ALA A 104 12.62 4.85 15.37
CA ALA A 104 13.85 5.62 15.18
C ALA A 104 13.63 7.10 15.54
N PRO A 105 13.38 7.42 16.83
CA PRO A 105 13.10 8.79 17.25
C PRO A 105 14.29 9.73 16.96
N GLY A 106 14.01 10.84 16.29
CA GLY A 106 15.01 11.85 15.91
C GLY A 106 15.75 11.58 14.61
N LEU A 107 15.59 10.39 13.99
CA LEU A 107 16.11 10.10 12.67
C LEU A 107 15.11 10.55 11.60
N GLU A 108 15.48 11.55 10.81
CA GLU A 108 14.74 11.92 9.61
C GLU A 108 15.03 10.93 8.47
N HIS A 109 13.98 10.33 7.91
CA HIS A 109 14.10 9.35 6.83
C HIS A 109 14.06 10.08 5.47
N LYS A 110 15.22 10.54 4.99
CA LYS A 110 15.33 11.36 3.77
C LYS A 110 15.84 10.59 2.55
N SER A 111 16.24 9.33 2.72
CA SER A 111 16.68 8.46 1.61
C SER A 111 15.50 7.74 0.92
N ILE A 112 14.31 7.78 1.50
CA ILE A 112 13.12 7.17 0.90
C ILE A 112 12.55 8.01 -0.26
N ARG A 113 12.03 7.31 -1.29
CA ARG A 113 11.39 7.92 -2.46
C ARG A 113 10.09 7.20 -2.79
N ALA A 114 9.05 7.95 -3.15
CA ALA A 114 7.81 7.37 -3.65
C ALA A 114 8.00 6.74 -5.02
N LEU A 115 7.43 5.57 -5.24
CA LEU A 115 7.34 4.92 -6.55
C LEU A 115 5.95 5.14 -7.16
N PHE A 116 4.92 4.67 -6.48
CA PHE A 116 3.55 4.75 -7.01
C PHE A 116 2.50 4.69 -5.88
N PRO A 117 1.31 5.28 -6.11
CA PRO A 117 0.18 5.16 -5.21
C PRO A 117 -0.38 3.74 -5.25
N MET A 118 -0.81 3.25 -4.10
CA MET A 118 -1.39 1.91 -3.98
C MET A 118 -2.91 1.97 -3.83
N TYR A 119 -3.39 2.08 -2.61
CA TYR A 119 -4.81 2.09 -2.24
C TYR A 119 -5.00 2.75 -0.88
N GLN A 120 -6.23 2.99 -0.50
CA GLN A 120 -6.58 3.49 0.84
C GLN A 120 -6.61 2.37 1.87
N THR A 121 -6.20 2.70 3.09
CA THR A 121 -6.25 1.84 4.27
C THR A 121 -7.35 2.32 5.20
N PRO A 122 -8.59 1.80 5.06
CA PRO A 122 -9.65 2.06 6.02
C PRO A 122 -9.41 1.37 7.36
N PHE A 123 -9.93 1.97 8.41
CA PHE A 123 -9.91 1.44 9.77
C PHE A 123 -11.19 0.68 10.05
N GLN A 124 -11.08 -0.58 10.52
CA GLN A 124 -12.22 -1.47 10.80
C GLN A 124 -12.01 -2.25 12.09
N VAL A 125 -13.11 -2.60 12.73
CA VAL A 125 -13.16 -3.53 13.86
C VAL A 125 -14.00 -4.74 13.47
N ILE A 126 -13.55 -5.93 13.89
CA ILE A 126 -14.32 -7.17 13.84
C ILE A 126 -14.45 -7.74 15.24
N ALA A 127 -15.64 -8.20 15.59
CA ALA A 127 -15.93 -8.88 16.85
C ALA A 127 -16.92 -10.02 16.61
N LEU A 128 -16.97 -11.00 17.53
CA LEU A 128 -18.02 -12.02 17.50
C LEU A 128 -19.37 -11.35 17.80
N LYS A 129 -20.40 -11.67 17.07
CA LYS A 129 -21.74 -11.09 17.24
C LYS A 129 -22.31 -11.37 18.65
N SER A 130 -21.92 -12.51 19.25
CA SER A 130 -22.28 -12.87 20.61
C SER A 130 -21.68 -11.95 21.69
N SER A 131 -20.62 -11.17 21.36
CA SER A 131 -19.99 -10.23 22.30
C SER A 131 -20.85 -8.98 22.58
N GLY A 132 -21.79 -8.64 21.67
CA GLY A 132 -22.58 -7.43 21.75
C GLY A 132 -21.83 -6.14 21.40
N ILE A 133 -20.58 -6.22 20.92
CA ILE A 133 -19.76 -5.09 20.51
C ILE A 133 -20.18 -4.66 19.10
N ASN A 134 -20.60 -3.39 18.91
CA ASN A 134 -21.10 -2.87 17.64
C ASN A 134 -20.53 -1.48 17.28
N SER A 135 -19.77 -0.86 18.17
CA SER A 135 -19.15 0.45 17.99
C SER A 135 -17.79 0.50 18.66
N VAL A 136 -16.98 1.53 18.37
CA VAL A 136 -15.70 1.74 19.07
C VAL A 136 -15.95 2.05 20.55
N SER A 137 -17.03 2.73 20.88
CA SER A 137 -17.43 3.03 22.26
C SER A 137 -17.69 1.75 23.09
N ASP A 138 -18.15 0.66 22.46
CA ASP A 138 -18.36 -0.64 23.13
C ASP A 138 -17.06 -1.37 23.49
N LEU A 139 -15.91 -0.88 22.98
CA LEU A 139 -14.58 -1.44 23.33
C LEU A 139 -14.12 -1.06 24.74
N ALA A 140 -14.84 -0.17 25.44
CA ALA A 140 -14.52 0.21 26.82
C ALA A 140 -14.45 -1.02 27.74
N GLY A 141 -13.31 -1.20 28.42
CA GLY A 141 -13.05 -2.35 29.30
C GLY A 141 -12.80 -3.69 28.59
N LYS A 142 -12.77 -3.73 27.25
CA LYS A 142 -12.57 -4.95 26.46
C LYS A 142 -11.08 -5.20 26.17
N ARG A 143 -10.76 -6.44 25.83
CA ARG A 143 -9.45 -6.86 25.33
C ARG A 143 -9.45 -6.70 23.80
N VAL A 144 -8.61 -5.82 23.27
CA VAL A 144 -8.61 -5.45 21.85
C VAL A 144 -7.22 -5.66 21.27
N SER A 145 -7.09 -6.48 20.24
CA SER A 145 -5.88 -6.48 19.43
C SER A 145 -5.97 -5.35 18.40
N VAL A 146 -4.89 -4.56 18.30
CA VAL A 146 -4.80 -3.44 17.35
C VAL A 146 -3.77 -3.70 16.24
N GLY A 147 -3.52 -4.98 15.92
CA GLY A 147 -2.52 -5.36 14.93
C GLY A 147 -1.08 -5.23 15.44
N PRO A 148 -0.06 -5.36 14.58
CA PRO A 148 1.34 -5.23 14.94
C PRO A 148 1.66 -3.81 15.45
N ALA A 149 2.58 -3.70 16.42
CA ALA A 149 3.00 -2.40 16.97
C ALA A 149 3.58 -1.44 15.90
N GLY A 150 4.34 -1.97 14.94
CA GLY A 150 4.86 -1.18 13.79
C GLY A 150 3.88 -1.02 12.63
N GLY A 151 2.62 -1.43 12.80
CA GLY A 151 1.56 -1.31 11.81
C GLY A 151 0.73 -0.05 11.97
N THR A 152 0.12 0.42 10.88
CA THR A 152 -0.84 1.53 10.90
C THR A 152 -1.93 1.36 11.98
N PRO A 153 -2.57 0.19 12.12
CA PRO A 153 -3.58 0.01 13.17
C PRO A 153 -3.00 0.10 14.58
N GLY A 154 -1.77 -0.43 14.80
CA GLY A 154 -1.09 -0.36 16.08
C GLY A 154 -0.78 1.08 16.53
N THR A 155 -0.47 1.95 15.58
CA THR A 155 -0.23 3.37 15.83
C THR A 155 -1.53 4.14 16.08
N TYR A 156 -2.55 3.97 15.23
CA TYR A 156 -3.70 4.88 15.23
C TYR A 156 -4.90 4.42 16.06
N TRP A 157 -5.17 3.12 16.23
CA TRP A 157 -6.30 2.69 17.06
C TRP A 157 -6.22 3.14 18.52
N PRO A 158 -5.04 3.06 19.20
CA PRO A 158 -4.92 3.64 20.54
C PRO A 158 -5.22 5.14 20.59
N LEU A 159 -4.80 5.89 19.56
CA LEU A 159 -5.05 7.33 19.44
C LEU A 159 -6.56 7.62 19.18
N PHE A 160 -7.24 6.80 18.39
CA PHE A 160 -8.70 6.95 18.18
C PHE A 160 -9.47 6.66 19.46
N MET A 161 -9.13 5.59 20.18
CA MET A 161 -9.73 5.27 21.47
C MET A 161 -9.53 6.42 22.46
N GLN A 162 -8.34 7.01 22.51
CA GLN A 162 -8.07 8.19 23.35
C GLN A 162 -8.94 9.39 22.94
N ALA A 163 -9.07 9.69 21.65
CA ALA A 163 -9.90 10.80 21.15
C ALA A 163 -11.41 10.59 21.39
N LEU A 164 -11.82 9.35 21.63
CA LEU A 164 -13.20 8.94 21.90
C LEU A 164 -13.46 8.67 23.39
N ASP A 165 -12.47 8.90 24.28
CA ASP A 165 -12.53 8.59 25.71
C ASP A 165 -12.85 7.10 25.98
N VAL A 166 -12.31 6.19 25.18
CA VAL A 166 -12.48 4.73 25.30
C VAL A 166 -11.23 4.11 25.91
N GLU A 167 -11.36 3.54 27.09
CA GLU A 167 -10.31 2.78 27.76
C GLU A 167 -10.47 1.29 27.50
N ALA A 168 -9.55 0.67 26.74
CA ALA A 168 -9.51 -0.76 26.43
C ALA A 168 -8.17 -1.37 26.84
N THR A 169 -8.15 -2.69 27.07
CA THR A 169 -6.91 -3.44 27.23
C THR A 169 -6.35 -3.79 25.85
N VAL A 170 -5.38 -2.99 25.39
CA VAL A 170 -4.79 -3.09 24.06
C VAL A 170 -3.67 -4.12 24.03
N SER A 171 -3.63 -4.95 22.98
CA SER A 171 -2.54 -5.87 22.66
C SER A 171 -2.15 -5.78 21.18
N ASN A 172 -0.92 -6.22 20.87
CA ASN A 172 -0.41 -6.23 19.51
C ASN A 172 -0.19 -7.68 19.04
N ALA A 173 -0.71 -7.99 17.85
CA ALA A 173 -0.50 -9.29 17.19
C ALA A 173 -0.56 -9.12 15.67
N GLY A 174 0.02 -10.05 14.90
CA GLY A 174 -0.19 -10.15 13.46
C GLY A 174 -1.65 -10.40 13.11
N ALA A 175 -2.07 -10.07 11.89
CA ALA A 175 -3.50 -10.14 11.54
C ALA A 175 -4.09 -11.54 11.66
N SER A 176 -3.37 -12.58 11.19
CA SER A 176 -3.81 -13.98 11.34
C SER A 176 -3.83 -14.42 12.81
N ASP A 177 -2.82 -14.01 13.59
CA ASP A 177 -2.76 -14.36 15.02
C ASP A 177 -3.91 -13.69 15.81
N ALA A 178 -4.18 -12.40 15.54
CA ALA A 178 -5.30 -11.68 16.16
C ALA A 178 -6.66 -12.30 15.80
N ALA A 179 -6.82 -12.76 14.55
CA ALA A 179 -8.02 -13.48 14.13
C ALA A 179 -8.18 -14.80 14.91
N GLY A 180 -7.11 -15.57 15.09
CA GLY A 180 -7.10 -16.78 15.92
C GLY A 180 -7.42 -16.47 17.39
N GLN A 181 -6.82 -15.43 17.96
CA GLN A 181 -7.10 -14.99 19.34
C GLN A 181 -8.57 -14.59 19.54
N LEU A 182 -9.19 -13.92 18.56
CA LEU A 182 -10.62 -13.60 18.61
C LEU A 182 -11.48 -14.86 18.57
N GLN A 183 -11.15 -15.80 17.71
CA GLN A 183 -11.83 -17.09 17.57
C GLN A 183 -11.77 -17.92 18.87
N ASP A 184 -10.61 -17.91 19.54
CA ASP A 184 -10.36 -18.61 20.79
C ASP A 184 -10.89 -17.86 22.04
N GLY A 185 -11.45 -16.65 21.87
CA GLY A 185 -11.94 -15.82 22.98
C GLY A 185 -10.84 -15.23 23.86
N LEU A 186 -9.61 -15.17 23.37
CA LEU A 186 -8.48 -14.55 24.09
C LEU A 186 -8.54 -13.01 24.02
N ILE A 187 -9.16 -12.47 22.97
CA ILE A 187 -9.51 -11.06 22.80
C ILE A 187 -11.02 -10.95 22.52
N ASP A 188 -11.59 -9.78 22.77
CA ASP A 188 -13.02 -9.50 22.59
C ASP A 188 -13.32 -8.82 21.25
N ALA A 189 -12.32 -8.11 20.69
CA ALA A 189 -12.39 -7.47 19.39
C ALA A 189 -11.00 -7.40 18.73
N PHE A 190 -11.00 -7.34 17.40
CA PHE A 190 -9.80 -7.11 16.60
C PHE A 190 -10.01 -5.86 15.76
N ALA A 191 -9.31 -4.78 16.14
CA ALA A 191 -9.29 -3.50 15.45
C ALA A 191 -8.08 -3.45 14.50
N PHE A 192 -8.33 -3.24 13.21
CA PHE A 192 -7.28 -3.29 12.19
C PHE A 192 -7.41 -2.14 11.18
N ALA A 193 -6.43 -2.01 10.29
CA ALA A 193 -6.44 -1.08 9.18
C ALA A 193 -5.64 -1.66 8.02
N ALA A 194 -6.28 -1.90 6.90
CA ALA A 194 -5.65 -2.42 5.69
C ALA A 194 -6.57 -2.22 4.47
N GLY A 195 -6.06 -2.41 3.27
CA GLY A 195 -6.86 -2.42 2.03
C GLY A 195 -7.89 -3.54 2.04
N MET A 196 -9.07 -3.27 1.46
CA MET A 196 -10.21 -4.17 1.46
C MET A 196 -10.23 -5.12 0.25
N PRO A 197 -10.73 -6.34 0.42
CA PRO A 197 -11.08 -7.02 1.68
C PRO A 197 -9.83 -7.47 2.45
N ILE A 198 -9.87 -7.39 3.78
CA ILE A 198 -8.79 -7.88 4.65
C ILE A 198 -8.92 -9.40 4.75
N SER A 199 -7.89 -10.16 4.39
CA SER A 199 -7.97 -11.63 4.34
C SER A 199 -8.38 -12.24 5.67
N ALA A 200 -7.76 -11.84 6.78
CA ALA A 200 -8.12 -12.34 8.12
C ALA A 200 -9.58 -12.05 8.51
N PHE A 201 -10.13 -10.90 8.08
CA PHE A 201 -11.54 -10.57 8.32
C PHE A 201 -12.47 -11.41 7.45
N ALA A 202 -12.11 -11.61 6.18
CA ALA A 202 -12.89 -12.45 5.27
C ALA A 202 -12.95 -13.91 5.72
N GLU A 203 -11.84 -14.45 6.23
CA GLU A 203 -11.76 -15.81 6.81
C GLU A 203 -12.63 -15.96 8.07
N LEU A 204 -12.59 -14.96 8.98
CA LEU A 204 -13.46 -14.94 10.15
C LEU A 204 -14.93 -14.86 9.75
N ALA A 205 -15.30 -13.99 8.82
CA ALA A 205 -16.67 -13.84 8.35
C ALA A 205 -17.23 -15.10 7.66
N ALA A 206 -16.35 -15.89 7.04
CA ALA A 206 -16.72 -17.15 6.42
C ALA A 206 -16.92 -18.29 7.43
N SER A 207 -16.32 -18.21 8.63
CA SER A 207 -16.28 -19.29 9.60
C SER A 207 -17.03 -19.01 10.91
N GLN A 208 -17.31 -17.73 11.21
CA GLN A 208 -17.90 -17.28 12.47
C GLN A 208 -19.03 -16.29 12.22
N ASP A 209 -19.97 -16.20 13.18
CA ASP A 209 -20.99 -15.13 13.19
C ASP A 209 -20.38 -13.87 13.81
N VAL A 210 -19.94 -12.95 12.94
CA VAL A 210 -19.22 -11.74 13.31
C VAL A 210 -20.00 -10.48 12.97
N VAL A 211 -19.66 -9.39 13.64
CA VAL A 211 -20.01 -8.02 13.29
C VAL A 211 -18.74 -7.28 12.87
N MET A 212 -18.85 -6.44 11.85
CA MET A 212 -17.80 -5.53 11.43
C MET A 212 -18.32 -4.12 11.40
N PHE A 213 -17.50 -3.17 11.83
CA PHE A 213 -17.86 -1.76 11.83
C PHE A 213 -16.62 -0.89 11.69
N GLY A 214 -16.80 0.34 11.23
CA GLY A 214 -15.82 1.40 11.25
C GLY A 214 -16.04 2.34 12.43
N LEU A 215 -16.29 3.62 12.14
CA LEU A 215 -16.63 4.65 13.11
C LEU A 215 -18.12 4.99 12.96
N SER A 216 -18.84 5.11 14.07
CA SER A 216 -20.22 5.56 14.05
C SER A 216 -20.34 7.03 13.60
N GLU A 217 -21.59 7.47 13.30
CA GLU A 217 -21.86 8.88 12.94
C GLU A 217 -21.45 9.87 14.03
N GLU A 218 -21.44 9.42 15.31
CA GLU A 218 -21.01 10.23 16.45
C GLU A 218 -19.49 10.21 16.67
N GLU A 219 -18.83 9.11 16.33
CA GLU A 219 -17.38 8.89 16.51
C GLU A 219 -16.55 9.53 15.39
N LEU A 220 -17.01 9.41 14.15
CA LEU A 220 -16.30 9.88 12.95
C LEU A 220 -15.91 11.37 13.02
N PRO A 221 -16.78 12.32 13.39
CA PRO A 221 -16.41 13.73 13.48
C PRO A 221 -15.35 14.00 14.55
N LYS A 222 -15.35 13.26 15.67
CA LYS A 222 -14.36 13.42 16.76
C LYS A 222 -12.97 12.96 16.29
N VAL A 223 -12.91 11.83 15.60
CA VAL A 223 -11.65 11.32 15.04
C VAL A 223 -11.11 12.27 13.96
N LEU A 224 -11.94 12.75 13.05
CA LEU A 224 -11.52 13.71 12.01
C LEU A 224 -11.05 15.05 12.61
N ALA A 225 -11.69 15.51 13.69
CA ALA A 225 -11.26 16.73 14.38
C ALA A 225 -9.88 16.56 15.06
N ALA A 226 -9.61 15.38 15.63
CA ALA A 226 -8.34 15.06 16.26
C ALA A 226 -7.22 14.78 15.21
N TYR A 227 -7.56 14.20 14.07
CA TYR A 227 -6.61 13.77 13.04
C TYR A 227 -7.03 14.28 11.65
N PRO A 228 -6.90 15.58 11.36
CA PRO A 228 -7.39 16.21 10.13
C PRO A 228 -6.65 15.76 8.86
N ALA A 229 -5.54 15.06 8.98
CA ALA A 229 -4.82 14.45 7.84
C ALA A 229 -5.52 13.18 7.31
N MET A 230 -6.49 12.63 8.04
CA MET A 230 -7.27 11.48 7.60
C MET A 230 -8.44 11.93 6.72
N ALA A 231 -8.79 11.07 5.75
CA ALA A 231 -9.95 11.28 4.91
C ALA A 231 -11.13 10.39 5.37
N PRO A 232 -12.37 10.90 5.38
CA PRO A 232 -13.53 10.05 5.56
C PRO A 232 -13.65 9.07 4.39
N LEU A 233 -14.04 7.83 4.71
CA LEU A 233 -14.27 6.77 3.75
C LEU A 233 -15.47 5.93 4.19
N THR A 234 -16.22 5.39 3.24
CA THR A 234 -17.25 4.39 3.49
C THR A 234 -16.79 3.05 2.93
N ILE A 235 -16.78 2.03 3.77
CA ILE A 235 -16.61 0.64 3.33
C ILE A 235 -17.94 0.17 2.80
N PRO A 236 -18.05 -0.20 1.50
CA PRO A 236 -19.32 -0.53 0.89
C PRO A 236 -19.93 -1.82 1.44
N ALA A 237 -21.26 -1.86 1.49
CA ALA A 237 -22.03 -3.09 1.68
C ALA A 237 -21.54 -4.19 0.72
N GLY A 238 -21.49 -5.44 1.20
CA GLY A 238 -21.05 -6.58 0.41
C GLY A 238 -19.53 -6.72 0.26
N THR A 239 -18.72 -5.87 0.90
CA THR A 239 -17.26 -6.03 0.93
C THR A 239 -16.85 -7.37 1.57
N TYR A 240 -17.60 -7.80 2.58
CA TYR A 240 -17.43 -9.10 3.25
C TYR A 240 -18.73 -9.88 3.24
N ALA A 241 -18.62 -11.21 3.23
CA ALA A 241 -19.80 -12.09 3.25
C ALA A 241 -20.66 -11.83 4.50
N GLY A 242 -21.97 -11.68 4.31
CA GLY A 242 -22.93 -11.45 5.40
C GLY A 242 -22.97 -10.01 5.95
N HIS A 243 -22.29 -9.06 5.30
CA HIS A 243 -22.26 -7.66 5.72
C HIS A 243 -22.87 -6.77 4.63
N ASP A 244 -24.19 -6.67 4.60
CA ASP A 244 -24.97 -5.96 3.58
C ASP A 244 -25.30 -4.51 3.99
N TYR A 245 -24.35 -3.84 4.65
CA TYR A 245 -24.48 -2.46 5.11
C TYR A 245 -23.16 -1.69 4.93
N ASP A 246 -23.30 -0.39 4.68
CA ASP A 246 -22.20 0.54 4.58
C ASP A 246 -21.58 0.83 5.97
N GLN A 247 -20.26 0.95 6.04
CA GLN A 247 -19.53 1.22 7.28
C GLN A 247 -18.74 2.52 7.12
N PRO A 248 -19.17 3.63 7.75
CA PRO A 248 -18.37 4.86 7.77
C PRO A 248 -17.08 4.65 8.53
N THR A 249 -16.00 5.24 8.06
CA THR A 249 -14.67 5.18 8.71
C THR A 249 -13.77 6.31 8.21
N VAL A 250 -12.52 6.28 8.63
CA VAL A 250 -11.44 7.10 8.09
C VAL A 250 -10.40 6.22 7.39
N ALA A 251 -9.64 6.81 6.50
CA ALA A 251 -8.59 6.11 5.77
C ALA A 251 -7.34 6.98 5.58
N LEU A 252 -6.21 6.30 5.37
CA LEU A 252 -4.94 6.86 4.91
C LEU A 252 -4.55 6.21 3.58
N TRP A 253 -3.88 6.96 2.72
CA TRP A 253 -3.30 6.42 1.49
C TRP A 253 -2.04 5.61 1.76
N ASN A 254 -1.79 4.64 0.90
CA ASN A 254 -0.56 3.85 0.87
C ASN A 254 0.21 4.14 -0.40
N PHE A 255 1.53 4.09 -0.27
CA PHE A 255 2.48 4.18 -1.38
C PHE A 255 3.50 3.04 -1.30
N ALA A 256 3.95 2.62 -2.48
CA ALA A 256 5.19 1.89 -2.59
C ALA A 256 6.35 2.89 -2.55
N ILE A 257 7.36 2.58 -1.75
CA ILE A 257 8.58 3.39 -1.64
C ILE A 257 9.81 2.58 -2.00
N ALA A 258 10.86 3.28 -2.41
CA ALA A 258 12.19 2.72 -2.65
C ALA A 258 13.27 3.55 -1.95
N HIS A 259 14.45 2.94 -1.75
CA HIS A 259 15.64 3.69 -1.42
C HIS A 259 16.06 4.58 -2.60
N GLN A 260 16.55 5.78 -2.33
CA GLN A 260 16.97 6.73 -3.37
C GLN A 260 18.04 6.20 -4.34
N ASP A 261 18.83 5.22 -3.90
CA ASP A 261 19.90 4.59 -4.70
C ASP A 261 19.39 3.40 -5.53
N MET A 262 18.08 3.13 -5.56
CA MET A 262 17.53 2.17 -6.52
C MET A 262 17.90 2.65 -7.95
N PRO A 263 18.38 1.77 -8.86
CA PRO A 263 18.65 2.19 -10.23
C PRO A 263 17.42 2.86 -10.86
N GLU A 264 17.62 4.02 -11.48
CA GLU A 264 16.51 4.80 -12.08
C GLU A 264 15.73 3.98 -13.09
N SER A 265 16.43 3.19 -13.90
CA SER A 265 15.80 2.31 -14.89
C SER A 265 14.95 1.22 -14.24
N LEU A 266 15.35 0.67 -13.08
CA LEU A 266 14.57 -0.31 -12.34
C LEU A 266 13.33 0.33 -11.70
N ALA A 267 13.47 1.48 -11.06
CA ALA A 267 12.36 2.23 -10.48
C ALA A 267 11.31 2.61 -11.53
N TYR A 268 11.75 3.01 -12.73
CA TYR A 268 10.86 3.27 -13.87
C TYR A 268 10.07 2.01 -14.26
N GLU A 269 10.74 0.88 -14.45
CA GLU A 269 10.06 -0.36 -14.86
C GLU A 269 9.10 -0.89 -13.77
N ILE A 270 9.49 -0.81 -12.50
CA ILE A 270 8.62 -1.18 -11.36
C ILE A 270 7.36 -0.29 -11.33
N THR A 271 7.52 1.02 -11.48
CA THR A 271 6.39 1.95 -11.54
C THR A 271 5.50 1.67 -12.74
N LYS A 272 6.10 1.41 -13.90
CA LYS A 272 5.39 1.06 -15.14
C LYS A 272 4.62 -0.25 -15.01
N LEU A 273 5.16 -1.27 -14.35
CA LEU A 273 4.46 -2.53 -14.08
C LEU A 273 3.20 -2.31 -13.24
N ALA A 274 3.32 -1.53 -12.15
CA ALA A 274 2.21 -1.27 -11.25
C ALA A 274 1.12 -0.42 -11.90
N MET A 275 1.50 0.65 -12.62
CA MET A 275 0.56 1.63 -13.17
C MET A 275 0.04 1.25 -14.56
N GLY A 276 0.78 0.44 -15.31
CA GLY A 276 0.47 0.12 -16.71
C GLY A 276 -0.45 -1.10 -16.89
N ASN A 277 -0.72 -1.88 -15.85
CA ASN A 277 -1.55 -3.09 -15.96
C ASN A 277 -2.46 -3.28 -14.73
N SER A 278 -3.53 -2.50 -14.69
CA SER A 278 -4.51 -2.52 -13.59
C SER A 278 -5.15 -3.90 -13.41
N ASP A 279 -5.47 -4.63 -14.49
CA ASP A 279 -6.07 -5.96 -14.40
C ASP A 279 -5.15 -6.95 -13.68
N ARG A 280 -3.85 -6.93 -13.99
CA ARG A 280 -2.86 -7.78 -13.31
C ARG A 280 -2.74 -7.42 -11.83
N MET A 281 -2.74 -6.15 -11.50
CA MET A 281 -2.68 -5.67 -10.12
C MET A 281 -3.95 -6.06 -9.33
N ILE A 282 -5.13 -5.96 -9.93
CA ILE A 282 -6.41 -6.39 -9.33
C ILE A 282 -6.44 -7.91 -9.09
N GLN A 283 -5.84 -8.71 -9.99
CA GLN A 283 -5.70 -10.17 -9.79
C GLN A 283 -4.81 -10.50 -8.58
N ILE A 284 -3.83 -9.68 -8.26
CA ILE A 284 -3.01 -9.83 -7.05
C ILE A 284 -3.86 -9.56 -5.80
N HIS A 285 -4.57 -8.42 -5.77
CA HIS A 285 -5.47 -8.08 -4.66
C HIS A 285 -6.53 -7.06 -5.11
N ALA A 286 -7.76 -7.26 -4.71
CA ALA A 286 -8.89 -6.39 -5.10
C ALA A 286 -8.71 -4.90 -4.72
N ALA A 287 -7.99 -4.59 -3.65
CA ALA A 287 -7.67 -3.20 -3.28
C ALA A 287 -6.88 -2.47 -4.37
N ALA A 288 -6.17 -3.19 -5.25
CA ALA A 288 -5.41 -2.60 -6.34
C ALA A 288 -6.27 -1.92 -7.42
N LYS A 289 -7.60 -2.00 -7.33
CA LYS A 289 -8.51 -1.15 -8.13
C LYS A 289 -8.23 0.35 -7.94
N GLU A 290 -7.61 0.73 -6.82
CA GLU A 290 -7.20 2.10 -6.51
C GLU A 290 -5.72 2.37 -6.85
N THR A 291 -4.96 1.37 -7.32
CA THR A 291 -3.58 1.51 -7.78
C THR A 291 -3.59 2.14 -9.19
N LEU A 292 -3.85 3.45 -9.22
CA LEU A 292 -4.06 4.24 -10.44
C LEU A 292 -3.11 5.44 -10.46
N SER A 293 -2.56 5.74 -11.63
CA SER A 293 -1.60 6.84 -11.79
C SER A 293 -2.17 8.21 -11.42
N GLU A 294 -3.48 8.42 -11.56
CA GLU A 294 -4.17 9.65 -11.17
C GLU A 294 -4.11 9.94 -9.66
N ASN A 295 -3.86 8.93 -8.83
CA ASN A 295 -3.73 9.06 -7.37
C ASN A 295 -2.31 9.49 -6.91
N TRP A 296 -1.42 9.87 -7.83
CA TRP A 296 -0.09 10.36 -7.49
C TRP A 296 -0.11 11.55 -6.52
N ASP A 297 -1.12 12.40 -6.62
CA ASP A 297 -1.32 13.63 -5.83
C ASP A 297 -1.70 13.36 -4.35
N LYS A 298 -1.94 12.11 -3.98
CA LYS A 298 -2.14 11.69 -2.58
C LYS A 298 -0.82 11.66 -1.78
N ASN A 299 0.31 11.77 -2.47
CA ASN A 299 1.61 12.06 -1.87
C ASN A 299 1.84 13.57 -1.85
N THR A 300 2.00 14.15 -0.67
CA THR A 300 2.08 15.60 -0.46
C THR A 300 3.43 16.08 0.09
N PHE A 301 4.37 15.18 0.39
CA PHE A 301 5.62 15.55 1.08
C PHE A 301 6.87 14.81 0.62
N MET A 302 6.74 13.57 0.18
CA MET A 302 7.88 12.70 -0.14
C MET A 302 8.26 12.82 -1.62
N PRO A 303 9.53 13.10 -1.97
CA PRO A 303 9.94 13.11 -3.37
C PRO A 303 9.69 11.76 -4.04
N PHE A 304 9.25 11.79 -5.28
CA PHE A 304 9.22 10.58 -6.12
C PHE A 304 10.63 10.20 -6.55
N HIS A 305 10.83 8.91 -6.76
CA HIS A 305 12.06 8.41 -7.36
C HIS A 305 12.19 8.94 -8.81
N PRO A 306 13.40 9.33 -9.28
CA PRO A 306 13.57 9.85 -10.65
C PRO A 306 12.99 8.93 -11.72
N GLY A 307 13.13 7.60 -11.57
CA GLY A 307 12.51 6.62 -12.48
C GLY A 307 10.99 6.67 -12.47
N ALA A 308 10.37 6.87 -11.31
CA ALA A 308 8.92 7.05 -11.21
C ALA A 308 8.46 8.36 -11.86
N VAL A 309 9.18 9.46 -11.61
CA VAL A 309 8.93 10.76 -12.28
C VAL A 309 8.96 10.59 -13.80
N ARG A 310 9.97 9.91 -14.34
CA ARG A 310 10.09 9.66 -15.79
C ARG A 310 8.88 8.90 -16.35
N TYR A 311 8.38 7.89 -15.63
CA TYR A 311 7.19 7.17 -16.06
C TYR A 311 5.94 8.05 -16.02
N PHE A 312 5.71 8.82 -14.94
CA PHE A 312 4.57 9.72 -14.85
C PHE A 312 4.59 10.76 -15.97
N GLU A 313 5.75 11.32 -16.30
CA GLU A 313 5.91 12.26 -17.43
C GLU A 313 5.62 11.60 -18.78
N GLU A 314 6.04 10.35 -19.01
CA GLU A 314 5.76 9.59 -20.23
C GLU A 314 4.25 9.44 -20.47
N ILE A 315 3.46 9.28 -19.40
CA ILE A 315 1.99 9.18 -19.50
C ILE A 315 1.26 10.55 -19.39
N GLY A 316 2.01 11.65 -19.40
CA GLY A 316 1.46 13.02 -19.41
C GLY A 316 1.13 13.60 -18.04
N ILE A 317 1.58 12.99 -16.96
CA ILE A 317 1.44 13.50 -15.58
C ILE A 317 2.71 14.27 -15.21
N THR A 318 2.56 15.56 -14.87
CA THR A 318 3.68 16.40 -14.41
C THR A 318 3.77 16.35 -12.88
N ILE A 319 4.85 15.80 -12.36
CA ILE A 319 5.15 15.83 -10.92
C ILE A 319 5.72 17.22 -10.56
N PRO A 320 5.17 17.91 -9.54
CA PRO A 320 5.67 19.21 -9.09
C PRO A 320 7.12 19.15 -8.63
N ASP A 321 7.88 20.23 -8.80
CA ASP A 321 9.29 20.33 -8.38
C ASP A 321 9.49 20.06 -6.87
N THR A 322 8.49 20.34 -6.05
CA THR A 322 8.52 20.05 -4.61
C THR A 322 8.48 18.56 -4.27
N LEU A 323 8.15 17.70 -5.23
CA LEU A 323 8.07 16.24 -5.10
C LEU A 323 9.02 15.51 -6.07
N ARG A 324 10.06 16.19 -6.56
CA ARG A 324 11.11 15.61 -7.42
C ARG A 324 12.40 15.30 -6.67
#